data_2b850de91b672a7505ba2a2a4c7ef483
#
_entry.id   2b850de91b672a7505ba2a2a4c7ef483
#
_cell.length_a   1.000
_cell.length_b   1.000
_cell.length_c   1.000
_cell.angle_alpha   90.00
_cell.angle_beta   90.00
_cell.angle_gamma   90.00
#
_symmetry.space_group_name_H-M   'P 1'
#
loop_
_entity.id
_entity.type
_entity.pdbx_description
1 polymer ?
#
loop_
_entity_poly.entity_id
_entity_poly.type
_entity_poly.pdbx_seq_one_letter_code
_entity_poly.pdbx_strand_id
1 'polypeptide(L)'
;MKILITGISGKLAQKVALELVSRGHSVTGIDRRPWPDCPPGVQLVQTDIRKPDAEETFRREHPDAVIHMATVSYLTTRRDERYRINLGGTQKVFEYCERHGVQQALFVGRHTYYGAVPDAALYRSEDEPPMALESFPELADLVAADLFAASALWRSPERITAVLRLVYTLGPSLHGTLASFLAGPRVPMILGFDPLFQFMHERDAVASIILTLERKLRGVFNVAGPQALPLSELIRVTGRTPTRIARVLHPLLLGRFGLPRLQSGAVAHIKYPIVISDKAFRQATGFSHQYGEYETLDAFLAASPPPVRSGAHEEPIASPAPRD
;
A
#
# COMPACT_ATOMS: atom_id res chain seq x y z
N MET A 1 8.73 11.53 21.54
CA MET A 1 7.37 10.99 21.72
C MET A 1 7.44 9.49 21.90
N LYS A 2 6.48 8.92 22.64
CA LYS A 2 6.23 7.48 22.68
C LYS A 2 5.22 7.14 21.56
N ILE A 3 5.61 6.32 20.63
CA ILE A 3 4.80 5.99 19.46
C ILE A 3 4.52 4.49 19.45
N LEU A 4 3.26 4.13 19.32
CA LEU A 4 2.85 2.74 19.17
C LEU A 4 2.44 2.46 17.72
N ILE A 5 3.04 1.41 17.12
CA ILE A 5 2.75 1.00 15.75
C ILE A 5 2.08 -0.38 15.78
N THR A 6 0.87 -0.49 15.26
CA THR A 6 0.23 -1.79 15.06
C THR A 6 0.52 -2.32 13.66
N GLY A 7 0.76 -3.62 13.54
CA GLY A 7 1.19 -4.22 12.27
C GLY A 7 2.67 -3.99 11.96
N ILE A 8 3.49 -3.80 12.99
CA ILE A 8 4.90 -3.39 12.89
C ILE A 8 5.77 -4.36 12.10
N SER A 9 5.43 -5.65 12.05
CA SER A 9 6.18 -6.65 11.27
C SER A 9 5.94 -6.54 9.75
N GLY A 10 5.08 -5.63 9.31
CA GLY A 10 4.92 -5.28 7.90
C GLY A 10 6.11 -4.49 7.36
N LYS A 11 6.55 -4.75 6.13
CA LYS A 11 7.77 -4.13 5.55
C LYS A 11 7.77 -2.60 5.57
N LEU A 12 6.63 -1.97 5.26
CA LEU A 12 6.52 -0.51 5.33
C LEU A 12 6.54 -0.03 6.80
N ALA A 13 5.85 -0.73 7.71
CA ALA A 13 5.80 -0.38 9.11
C ALA A 13 7.17 -0.52 9.80
N GLN A 14 7.96 -1.54 9.41
CA GLN A 14 9.36 -1.68 9.85
C GLN A 14 10.20 -0.45 9.47
N LYS A 15 10.07 0.04 8.23
CA LYS A 15 10.78 1.25 7.77
C LYS A 15 10.32 2.51 8.52
N VAL A 16 9.02 2.62 8.78
CA VAL A 16 8.47 3.72 9.62
C VAL A 16 9.06 3.66 11.03
N ALA A 17 9.11 2.47 11.65
CA ALA A 17 9.67 2.30 12.98
C ALA A 17 11.15 2.68 13.05
N LEU A 18 11.96 2.23 12.07
CA LEU A 18 13.39 2.56 11.98
C LEU A 18 13.61 4.08 11.84
N GLU A 19 12.85 4.72 10.98
CA GLU A 19 12.94 6.17 10.77
C GLU A 19 12.54 6.94 12.03
N LEU A 20 11.50 6.51 12.74
CA LEU A 20 11.09 7.14 14.00
C LEU A 20 12.14 6.98 15.10
N VAL A 21 12.74 5.80 15.22
CA VAL A 21 13.85 5.56 16.17
C VAL A 21 15.05 6.46 15.82
N SER A 22 15.42 6.58 14.55
CA SER A 22 16.52 7.45 14.13
C SER A 22 16.28 8.94 14.45
N ARG A 23 15.01 9.34 14.55
CA ARG A 23 14.58 10.69 14.98
C ARG A 23 14.45 10.85 16.50
N GLY A 24 14.86 9.85 17.27
CA GLY A 24 14.85 9.89 18.73
C GLY A 24 13.50 9.62 19.38
N HIS A 25 12.55 9.00 18.68
CA HIS A 25 11.28 8.57 19.25
C HIS A 25 11.41 7.20 19.93
N SER A 26 10.66 6.96 20.98
CA SER A 26 10.48 5.64 21.60
C SER A 26 9.39 4.90 20.81
N VAL A 27 9.70 3.72 20.25
CA VAL A 27 8.78 2.97 19.41
C VAL A 27 8.44 1.62 20.01
N THR A 28 7.15 1.39 20.26
CA THR A 28 6.59 0.08 20.64
C THR A 28 5.72 -0.42 19.51
N GLY A 29 5.91 -1.68 19.13
CA GLY A 29 5.14 -2.30 18.06
C GLY A 29 4.31 -3.47 18.53
N ILE A 30 3.12 -3.63 17.94
CA ILE A 30 2.25 -4.80 18.13
C ILE A 30 2.05 -5.49 16.79
N ASP A 31 2.35 -6.78 16.71
CA ASP A 31 2.01 -7.62 15.55
C ASP A 31 1.81 -9.08 15.99
N ARG A 32 1.01 -9.84 15.27
CA ARG A 32 0.87 -11.29 15.46
C ARG A 32 2.10 -12.06 14.96
N ARG A 33 2.75 -11.52 13.95
CA ARG A 33 3.94 -12.11 13.32
C ARG A 33 5.18 -11.64 14.06
N PRO A 34 6.20 -12.50 14.14
CA PRO A 34 7.49 -12.08 14.65
C PRO A 34 8.17 -11.06 13.72
N TRP A 35 9.09 -10.34 14.26
CA TRP A 35 10.09 -9.57 13.53
C TRP A 35 11.48 -10.05 14.02
N PRO A 36 12.06 -11.10 13.37
CA PRO A 36 13.28 -11.75 13.86
C PRO A 36 14.46 -10.78 14.05
N ASP A 37 14.62 -9.85 13.12
CA ASP A 37 15.70 -8.85 13.13
C ASP A 37 15.21 -7.51 13.72
N CYS A 38 14.36 -7.55 14.76
CA CYS A 38 13.87 -6.34 15.40
C CYS A 38 15.05 -5.58 16.03
N PRO A 39 15.32 -4.34 15.60
CA PRO A 39 16.51 -3.61 16.04
C PRO A 39 16.40 -3.18 17.49
N PRO A 40 17.55 -2.99 18.18
CA PRO A 40 17.57 -2.32 19.48
C PRO A 40 16.95 -0.91 19.32
N GLY A 41 16.06 -0.54 20.27
CA GLY A 41 15.31 0.71 20.23
C GLY A 41 13.85 0.57 19.76
N VAL A 42 13.47 -0.62 19.24
CA VAL A 42 12.07 -0.98 19.00
C VAL A 42 11.66 -2.08 19.97
N GLN A 43 10.60 -1.84 20.74
CA GLN A 43 10.02 -2.86 21.60
C GLN A 43 8.91 -3.59 20.83
N LEU A 44 9.07 -4.89 20.59
CA LEU A 44 8.06 -5.71 19.91
C LEU A 44 7.22 -6.48 20.94
N VAL A 45 5.90 -6.29 20.88
CA VAL A 45 4.92 -7.12 21.60
C VAL A 45 4.21 -8.02 20.59
N GLN A 46 4.55 -9.30 20.61
CA GLN A 46 3.98 -10.27 19.68
C GLN A 46 2.61 -10.74 20.18
N THR A 47 1.56 -10.07 19.74
CA THR A 47 0.17 -10.41 20.07
C THR A 47 -0.80 -9.94 18.98
N ASP A 48 -2.03 -10.43 19.04
CA ASP A 48 -3.13 -9.92 18.20
C ASP A 48 -3.70 -8.65 18.84
N ILE A 49 -3.90 -7.59 18.03
CA ILE A 49 -4.45 -6.30 18.49
C ILE A 49 -5.83 -6.41 19.17
N ARG A 50 -6.51 -7.53 18.98
CA ARG A 50 -7.84 -7.83 19.57
C ARG A 50 -7.73 -8.53 20.93
N LYS A 51 -6.54 -8.89 21.37
CA LYS A 51 -6.27 -9.61 22.62
C LYS A 51 -6.01 -8.66 23.79
N PRO A 52 -6.24 -9.10 25.03
CA PRO A 52 -5.98 -8.28 26.22
C PRO A 52 -4.55 -7.77 26.33
N ASP A 53 -3.56 -8.54 25.90
CA ASP A 53 -2.15 -8.13 25.92
C ASP A 53 -1.87 -6.89 25.08
N ALA A 54 -2.66 -6.69 24.00
CA ALA A 54 -2.56 -5.47 23.20
C ALA A 54 -3.05 -4.25 24.00
N GLU A 55 -4.20 -4.35 24.67
CA GLU A 55 -4.71 -3.28 25.54
C GLU A 55 -3.75 -2.99 26.70
N GLU A 56 -3.20 -4.04 27.33
CA GLU A 56 -2.21 -3.92 28.39
C GLU A 56 -0.97 -3.15 27.91
N THR A 57 -0.58 -3.32 26.64
CA THR A 57 0.51 -2.56 26.04
C THR A 57 0.18 -1.07 25.99
N PHE A 58 -1.04 -0.68 25.58
CA PHE A 58 -1.47 0.72 25.60
C PHE A 58 -1.46 1.28 27.03
N ARG A 59 -1.95 0.50 27.99
CA ARG A 59 -1.98 0.89 29.40
C ARG A 59 -0.59 1.09 29.99
N ARG A 60 0.38 0.23 29.65
CA ARG A 60 1.74 0.29 30.19
C ARG A 60 2.57 1.38 29.55
N GLU A 61 2.51 1.48 28.21
CA GLU A 61 3.37 2.39 27.45
C GLU A 61 2.87 3.84 27.47
N HIS A 62 1.57 4.07 27.65
CA HIS A 62 0.95 5.40 27.53
C HIS A 62 1.42 6.15 26.29
N PRO A 63 1.15 5.64 25.05
CA PRO A 63 1.67 6.23 23.84
C PRO A 63 1.07 7.63 23.59
N ASP A 64 1.91 8.58 23.20
CA ASP A 64 1.49 9.90 22.73
C ASP A 64 0.75 9.81 21.41
N ALA A 65 1.20 8.86 20.55
CA ALA A 65 0.66 8.65 19.23
C ALA A 65 0.56 7.17 18.86
N VAL A 66 -0.43 6.83 18.01
CA VAL A 66 -0.62 5.50 17.46
C VAL A 66 -0.63 5.57 15.93
N ILE A 67 0.16 4.72 15.27
CA ILE A 67 0.13 4.51 13.83
C ILE A 67 -0.47 3.12 13.58
N HIS A 68 -1.69 3.09 13.06
CA HIS A 68 -2.41 1.86 12.80
C HIS A 68 -2.16 1.38 11.37
N MET A 69 -1.36 0.32 11.24
CA MET A 69 -1.00 -0.33 9.97
C MET A 69 -1.36 -1.83 9.96
N ALA A 70 -2.01 -2.33 11.01
CA ALA A 70 -2.38 -3.74 11.17
C ALA A 70 -3.59 -4.11 10.30
N THR A 71 -3.45 -4.05 8.98
CA THR A 71 -4.48 -4.49 8.03
C THR A 71 -4.01 -5.66 7.19
N VAL A 72 -4.91 -6.61 6.91
CA VAL A 72 -4.67 -7.76 6.03
C VAL A 72 -5.25 -7.47 4.66
N SER A 73 -4.39 -7.40 3.65
CA SER A 73 -4.77 -7.17 2.25
C SER A 73 -4.73 -8.43 1.39
N TYR A 74 -4.26 -9.56 1.95
CA TYR A 74 -4.20 -10.81 1.21
C TYR A 74 -5.59 -11.43 1.09
N LEU A 75 -6.11 -11.48 -0.13
CA LEU A 75 -7.46 -12.00 -0.43
C LEU A 75 -7.56 -13.53 -0.31
N THR A 76 -6.45 -14.21 -0.06
CA THR A 76 -6.41 -15.66 0.27
C THR A 76 -6.94 -15.96 1.68
N THR A 77 -6.94 -14.96 2.58
CA THR A 77 -7.56 -15.09 3.91
C THR A 77 -9.09 -15.06 3.77
N ARG A 78 -9.78 -15.88 4.55
CA ARG A 78 -11.26 -15.93 4.56
C ARG A 78 -11.85 -14.55 4.85
N ARG A 79 -12.98 -14.23 4.19
CA ARG A 79 -13.62 -12.91 4.27
C ARG A 79 -14.01 -12.52 5.70
N ASP A 80 -14.65 -13.42 6.42
CA ASP A 80 -15.07 -13.22 7.81
C ASP A 80 -13.88 -12.98 8.76
N GLU A 81 -12.76 -13.68 8.57
CA GLU A 81 -11.54 -13.44 9.34
C GLU A 81 -10.92 -12.08 8.99
N ARG A 82 -10.93 -11.69 7.73
CA ARG A 82 -10.46 -10.35 7.33
C ARG A 82 -11.30 -9.23 7.94
N TYR A 83 -12.63 -9.37 7.98
CA TYR A 83 -13.51 -8.41 8.67
C TYR A 83 -13.18 -8.31 10.16
N ARG A 84 -12.96 -9.44 10.83
CA ARG A 84 -12.57 -9.43 12.25
C ARG A 84 -11.24 -8.75 12.47
N ILE A 85 -10.26 -8.94 11.57
CA ILE A 85 -8.93 -8.31 11.68
C ILE A 85 -9.00 -6.84 11.30
N ASN A 86 -9.52 -6.51 10.12
CA ASN A 86 -9.45 -5.18 9.56
C ASN A 86 -10.41 -4.23 10.27
N LEU A 87 -11.70 -4.50 10.27
CA LEU A 87 -12.68 -3.64 10.94
C LEU A 87 -12.62 -3.82 12.46
N GLY A 88 -12.74 -5.04 12.96
CA GLY A 88 -12.75 -5.30 14.41
C GLY A 88 -11.44 -4.92 15.09
N GLY A 89 -10.30 -5.14 14.44
CA GLY A 89 -9.00 -4.69 14.92
C GLY A 89 -8.89 -3.17 14.96
N THR A 90 -9.33 -2.47 13.90
CA THR A 90 -9.38 -1.00 13.88
C THR A 90 -10.27 -0.45 14.98
N GLN A 91 -11.45 -1.04 15.19
CA GLN A 91 -12.33 -0.65 16.29
C GLN A 91 -11.63 -0.75 17.65
N LYS A 92 -10.93 -1.86 17.91
CA LYS A 92 -10.19 -2.06 19.16
C LYS A 92 -9.06 -1.08 19.34
N VAL A 93 -8.28 -0.79 18.30
CA VAL A 93 -7.19 0.19 18.37
C VAL A 93 -7.73 1.58 18.73
N PHE A 94 -8.83 2.03 18.10
CA PHE A 94 -9.41 3.34 18.39
C PHE A 94 -10.09 3.37 19.78
N GLU A 95 -10.69 2.26 20.23
CA GLU A 95 -11.20 2.10 21.61
C GLU A 95 -10.05 2.24 22.62
N TYR A 96 -8.91 1.60 22.40
CA TYR A 96 -7.74 1.72 23.26
C TYR A 96 -7.16 3.13 23.26
N CYS A 97 -7.13 3.79 22.09
CA CYS A 97 -6.72 5.20 21.99
C CYS A 97 -7.58 6.10 22.87
N GLU A 98 -8.88 5.86 22.87
CA GLU A 98 -9.83 6.62 23.69
C GLU A 98 -9.65 6.34 25.20
N ARG A 99 -9.62 5.07 25.57
CA ARG A 99 -9.52 4.59 26.96
C ARG A 99 -8.21 5.02 27.65
N HIS A 100 -7.12 5.06 26.88
CA HIS A 100 -5.79 5.37 27.40
C HIS A 100 -5.26 6.76 27.03
N GLY A 101 -6.15 7.65 26.56
CA GLY A 101 -5.85 9.08 26.37
C GLY A 101 -4.81 9.40 25.30
N VAL A 102 -4.73 8.56 24.23
CA VAL A 102 -3.82 8.78 23.11
C VAL A 102 -4.18 10.08 22.38
N GLN A 103 -3.22 10.98 22.24
CA GLN A 103 -3.44 12.30 21.66
C GLN A 103 -3.51 12.32 20.14
N GLN A 104 -2.76 11.41 19.47
CA GLN A 104 -2.73 11.31 18.01
C GLN A 104 -3.02 9.88 17.55
N ALA A 105 -3.89 9.73 16.55
CA ALA A 105 -4.16 8.46 15.91
C ALA A 105 -4.06 8.60 14.38
N LEU A 106 -3.16 7.85 13.78
CA LEU A 106 -2.97 7.80 12.33
C LEU A 106 -3.37 6.42 11.81
N PHE A 107 -4.35 6.37 10.92
CA PHE A 107 -4.72 5.16 10.16
C PHE A 107 -4.08 5.21 8.78
N VAL A 108 -3.35 4.16 8.40
CA VAL A 108 -2.74 4.04 7.07
C VAL A 108 -3.62 3.16 6.19
N GLY A 109 -4.44 3.81 5.40
CA GLY A 109 -5.35 3.24 4.42
C GLY A 109 -4.75 3.19 3.01
N ARG A 110 -5.63 3.04 2.01
CA ARG A 110 -5.23 2.80 0.62
C ARG A 110 -6.15 3.51 -0.37
N HIS A 111 -5.59 4.00 -1.49
CA HIS A 111 -6.34 4.58 -2.60
C HIS A 111 -7.34 3.61 -3.26
N THR A 112 -7.15 2.30 -3.11
CA THR A 112 -8.11 1.28 -3.60
C THR A 112 -9.49 1.40 -2.97
N TYR A 113 -9.65 2.19 -1.90
CA TYR A 113 -10.93 2.65 -1.34
C TYR A 113 -11.88 3.20 -2.42
N TYR A 114 -11.33 3.96 -3.38
CA TYR A 114 -12.14 4.61 -4.41
C TYR A 114 -12.68 3.65 -5.47
N GLY A 115 -12.12 2.44 -5.61
CA GLY A 115 -12.54 1.46 -6.60
C GLY A 115 -12.27 1.87 -8.05
N ALA A 116 -12.10 0.89 -8.91
CA ALA A 116 -11.89 1.08 -10.34
C ALA A 116 -13.23 0.98 -11.08
N VAL A 117 -13.77 2.12 -11.53
CA VAL A 117 -15.04 2.20 -12.24
C VAL A 117 -14.88 2.98 -13.56
N PRO A 118 -15.67 2.69 -14.61
CA PRO A 118 -15.47 3.23 -15.95
C PRO A 118 -15.58 4.75 -16.04
N ASP A 119 -16.54 5.33 -15.35
CA ASP A 119 -16.90 6.76 -15.49
C ASP A 119 -16.40 7.61 -14.31
N ALA A 120 -15.32 7.14 -13.67
CA ALA A 120 -14.73 7.85 -12.55
C ALA A 120 -13.98 9.11 -13.00
N ALA A 121 -14.02 10.14 -12.15
CA ALA A 121 -13.15 11.29 -12.31
C ALA A 121 -11.67 10.85 -12.27
N LEU A 122 -10.87 11.41 -13.16
CA LEU A 122 -9.42 11.34 -13.03
C LEU A 122 -8.98 12.31 -11.92
N TYR A 123 -8.01 11.88 -11.08
CA TYR A 123 -7.55 12.62 -9.90
C TYR A 123 -8.63 12.78 -8.81
N ARG A 124 -9.04 11.65 -8.24
CA ARG A 124 -10.04 11.60 -7.19
C ARG A 124 -9.60 12.33 -5.93
N SER A 125 -10.53 13.10 -5.35
CA SER A 125 -10.35 13.81 -4.10
C SER A 125 -10.79 12.95 -2.89
N GLU A 126 -10.50 13.45 -1.69
CA GLU A 126 -10.82 12.76 -0.43
C GLU A 126 -12.32 12.64 -0.17
N ASP A 127 -13.13 13.53 -0.77
CA ASP A 127 -14.59 13.59 -0.61
C ASP A 127 -15.34 12.56 -1.46
N GLU A 128 -14.65 11.88 -2.38
CA GLU A 128 -15.31 10.92 -3.25
C GLU A 128 -15.68 9.62 -2.51
N PRO A 129 -16.82 9.01 -2.91
CA PRO A 129 -17.36 7.83 -2.24
C PRO A 129 -16.50 6.58 -2.45
N PRO A 130 -16.65 5.55 -1.57
CA PRO A 130 -15.92 4.29 -1.66
C PRO A 130 -16.50 3.34 -2.71
N MET A 131 -16.29 3.64 -3.99
CA MET A 131 -16.78 2.80 -5.10
C MET A 131 -16.16 1.40 -5.14
N ALA A 132 -15.14 1.13 -4.30
CA ALA A 132 -14.63 -0.22 -4.12
C ALA A 132 -15.67 -1.19 -3.58
N LEU A 133 -16.68 -0.72 -2.84
CA LEU A 133 -17.77 -1.57 -2.35
C LEU A 133 -18.55 -2.23 -3.51
N GLU A 134 -18.65 -1.54 -4.63
CA GLU A 134 -19.32 -2.00 -5.84
C GLU A 134 -18.35 -2.71 -6.80
N SER A 135 -17.22 -2.08 -7.10
CA SER A 135 -16.28 -2.57 -8.12
C SER A 135 -15.39 -3.71 -7.67
N PHE A 136 -15.16 -3.81 -6.36
CA PHE A 136 -14.30 -4.85 -5.76
C PHE A 136 -14.80 -5.22 -4.34
N PRO A 137 -15.96 -5.88 -4.21
CA PRO A 137 -16.59 -6.19 -2.92
C PRO A 137 -15.69 -6.98 -1.95
N GLU A 138 -14.66 -7.66 -2.45
CA GLU A 138 -13.67 -8.34 -1.63
C GLU A 138 -12.82 -7.38 -0.78
N LEU A 139 -12.81 -6.08 -1.09
CA LEU A 139 -12.11 -5.05 -0.30
C LEU A 139 -13.03 -4.37 0.74
N ALA A 140 -14.28 -4.80 0.87
CA ALA A 140 -15.27 -4.14 1.73
C ALA A 140 -14.83 -4.05 3.22
N ASP A 141 -14.06 -5.01 3.70
CA ASP A 141 -13.50 -5.01 5.05
C ASP A 141 -12.45 -3.88 5.25
N LEU A 142 -11.63 -3.62 4.24
CA LEU A 142 -10.65 -2.51 4.26
C LEU A 142 -11.35 -1.15 4.14
N VAL A 143 -12.39 -1.06 3.30
CA VAL A 143 -13.23 0.15 3.19
C VAL A 143 -13.94 0.43 4.52
N ALA A 144 -14.49 -0.60 5.15
CA ALA A 144 -15.17 -0.45 6.45
C ALA A 144 -14.20 0.02 7.54
N ALA A 145 -12.96 -0.47 7.55
CA ALA A 145 -11.92 -0.03 8.48
C ALA A 145 -11.52 1.44 8.25
N ASP A 146 -11.37 1.87 6.99
CA ASP A 146 -11.09 3.27 6.61
C ASP A 146 -12.21 4.20 7.07
N LEU A 147 -13.46 3.88 6.74
CA LEU A 147 -14.64 4.66 7.15
C LEU A 147 -14.78 4.74 8.67
N PHE A 148 -14.51 3.63 9.39
CA PHE A 148 -14.53 3.64 10.84
C PHE A 148 -13.43 4.53 11.42
N ALA A 149 -12.20 4.47 10.90
CA ALA A 149 -11.11 5.33 11.31
C ALA A 149 -11.42 6.81 11.03
N ALA A 150 -11.96 7.11 9.84
CA ALA A 150 -12.39 8.47 9.48
C ALA A 150 -13.51 9.00 10.39
N SER A 151 -14.45 8.15 10.82
CA SER A 151 -15.52 8.56 11.74
C SER A 151 -15.02 9.06 13.10
N ALA A 152 -13.79 8.69 13.50
CA ALA A 152 -13.18 9.18 14.74
C ALA A 152 -12.93 10.70 14.74
N LEU A 153 -12.88 11.34 13.56
CA LEU A 153 -12.81 12.80 13.42
C LEU A 153 -14.00 13.52 14.10
N TRP A 154 -15.14 12.85 14.17
CA TRP A 154 -16.39 13.38 14.79
C TRP A 154 -16.69 12.73 16.14
N ARG A 155 -16.35 11.43 16.31
CA ARG A 155 -16.60 10.72 17.57
C ARG A 155 -15.67 11.14 18.70
N SER A 156 -14.44 11.56 18.37
CA SER A 156 -13.40 11.98 19.33
C SER A 156 -12.72 13.24 18.80
N PRO A 157 -13.42 14.40 18.80
CA PRO A 157 -12.95 15.63 18.17
C PRO A 157 -11.71 16.23 18.87
N GLU A 158 -11.46 15.89 20.11
CA GLU A 158 -10.30 16.30 20.90
C GLU A 158 -9.00 15.57 20.47
N ARG A 159 -9.14 14.37 19.85
CA ARG A 159 -7.99 13.62 19.35
C ARG A 159 -7.60 14.08 17.94
N ILE A 160 -6.31 14.24 17.73
CA ILE A 160 -5.77 14.50 16.39
C ILE A 160 -5.81 13.18 15.61
N THR A 161 -6.83 13.01 14.78
CA THR A 161 -6.98 11.81 13.96
C THR A 161 -6.68 12.12 12.49
N ALA A 162 -5.83 11.32 11.86
CA ALA A 162 -5.60 11.37 10.43
C ALA A 162 -5.81 9.99 9.78
N VAL A 163 -6.35 10.01 8.58
CA VAL A 163 -6.44 8.84 7.69
C VAL A 163 -5.66 9.15 6.42
N LEU A 164 -4.63 8.36 6.13
CA LEU A 164 -3.88 8.45 4.88
C LEU A 164 -4.34 7.39 3.90
N ARG A 165 -4.73 7.77 2.71
CA ARG A 165 -5.02 6.86 1.60
C ARG A 165 -3.85 6.87 0.63
N LEU A 166 -2.89 5.95 0.87
CA LEU A 166 -1.67 5.85 0.06
C LEU A 166 -1.96 5.15 -1.27
N VAL A 167 -1.31 5.60 -2.34
CA VAL A 167 -1.20 4.84 -3.60
C VAL A 167 -0.36 3.57 -3.40
N TYR A 168 -0.20 2.75 -4.43
CA TYR A 168 0.72 1.63 -4.37
C TYR A 168 2.12 2.08 -3.98
N THR A 169 2.75 1.34 -3.07
CA THR A 169 4.17 1.52 -2.76
C THR A 169 5.00 0.52 -3.55
N LEU A 170 6.11 0.97 -4.10
CA LEU A 170 7.05 0.15 -4.86
C LEU A 170 8.48 0.49 -4.42
N GLY A 171 9.38 -0.49 -4.51
CA GLY A 171 10.78 -0.29 -4.15
C GLY A 171 11.48 -1.60 -3.84
N PRO A 172 12.69 -1.55 -3.28
CA PRO A 172 13.55 -2.72 -3.07
C PRO A 172 13.01 -3.74 -2.07
N SER A 173 11.99 -3.42 -1.26
CA SER A 173 11.39 -4.42 -0.36
C SER A 173 10.54 -5.47 -1.10
N LEU A 174 10.21 -5.27 -2.36
CA LEU A 174 9.39 -6.14 -3.20
C LEU A 174 8.02 -6.49 -2.57
N HIS A 175 7.52 -5.60 -1.74
CA HIS A 175 6.29 -5.81 -0.97
C HIS A 175 5.14 -4.97 -1.51
N GLY A 176 3.93 -5.51 -1.40
CA GLY A 176 2.70 -4.84 -1.80
C GLY A 176 2.07 -5.40 -3.08
N THR A 177 0.86 -4.91 -3.35
CA THR A 177 0.02 -5.43 -4.44
C THR A 177 0.66 -5.22 -5.82
N LEU A 178 1.21 -4.03 -6.07
CA LEU A 178 1.82 -3.73 -7.37
C LEU A 178 3.12 -4.52 -7.58
N ALA A 179 3.98 -4.63 -6.54
CA ALA A 179 5.18 -5.45 -6.60
C ALA A 179 4.84 -6.92 -6.92
N SER A 180 3.85 -7.48 -6.24
CA SER A 180 3.37 -8.85 -6.49
C SER A 180 2.77 -9.02 -7.90
N PHE A 181 2.09 -8.01 -8.41
CA PHE A 181 1.52 -8.01 -9.76
C PHE A 181 2.61 -8.00 -10.84
N LEU A 182 3.70 -7.28 -10.61
CA LEU A 182 4.86 -7.19 -11.49
C LEU A 182 5.92 -8.27 -11.24
N ALA A 183 5.78 -9.15 -10.24
CA ALA A 183 6.80 -10.14 -9.89
C ALA A 183 7.01 -11.21 -10.96
N GLY A 184 5.95 -11.61 -11.67
CA GLY A 184 6.00 -12.65 -12.69
C GLY A 184 6.59 -12.19 -14.02
N PRO A 185 6.99 -13.13 -14.91
CA PRO A 185 7.53 -12.82 -16.23
C PRO A 185 6.47 -12.24 -17.17
N ARG A 186 5.20 -12.53 -16.93
CA ARG A 186 4.05 -12.10 -17.73
C ARG A 186 3.09 -11.27 -16.92
N VAL A 187 2.69 -10.13 -17.46
CA VAL A 187 1.72 -9.24 -16.84
C VAL A 187 0.46 -9.18 -17.68
N PRO A 188 -0.72 -9.47 -17.09
CA PRO A 188 -1.98 -9.45 -17.84
C PRO A 188 -2.40 -8.04 -18.17
N MET A 189 -2.87 -7.82 -19.37
CA MET A 189 -3.56 -6.62 -19.86
C MET A 189 -4.90 -7.03 -20.46
N ILE A 190 -5.95 -6.28 -20.22
CA ILE A 190 -7.23 -6.53 -20.91
C ILE A 190 -7.19 -5.86 -22.28
N LEU A 191 -7.51 -6.60 -23.33
CA LEU A 191 -7.50 -6.08 -24.70
C LEU A 191 -8.41 -4.85 -24.83
N GLY A 192 -7.86 -3.77 -25.38
CA GLY A 192 -8.54 -2.48 -25.52
C GLY A 192 -8.44 -1.55 -24.29
N PHE A 193 -7.70 -1.93 -23.25
CA PHE A 193 -7.50 -1.11 -22.05
C PHE A 193 -6.02 -0.93 -21.74
N ASP A 194 -5.67 0.27 -21.29
CA ASP A 194 -4.33 0.62 -20.82
C ASP A 194 -4.46 1.62 -19.65
N PRO A 195 -4.88 1.14 -18.46
CA PRO A 195 -5.16 2.02 -17.34
C PRO A 195 -3.90 2.68 -16.78
N LEU A 196 -4.07 3.88 -16.23
CA LEU A 196 -3.03 4.56 -15.49
C LEU A 196 -2.86 3.92 -14.12
N PHE A 197 -1.61 3.67 -13.74
CA PHE A 197 -1.19 3.24 -12.42
C PHE A 197 -0.43 4.35 -11.72
N GLN A 198 -0.83 4.64 -10.50
CA GLN A 198 -0.14 5.61 -9.65
C GLN A 198 0.53 4.88 -8.48
N PHE A 199 1.79 5.17 -8.26
CA PHE A 199 2.60 4.54 -7.23
C PHE A 199 3.67 5.51 -6.73
N MET A 200 4.24 5.24 -5.57
CA MET A 200 5.35 6.02 -5.01
C MET A 200 6.43 5.10 -4.47
N HIS A 201 7.62 5.64 -4.33
CA HIS A 201 8.72 4.95 -3.66
C HIS A 201 8.40 4.70 -2.18
N GLU A 202 8.80 3.55 -1.65
CA GLU A 202 8.52 3.19 -0.26
C GLU A 202 9.12 4.18 0.77
N ARG A 203 10.22 4.88 0.43
CA ARG A 203 10.77 5.95 1.29
C ARG A 203 9.88 7.18 1.32
N ASP A 204 9.26 7.55 0.20
CA ASP A 204 8.31 8.65 0.16
C ASP A 204 7.04 8.33 0.95
N ALA A 205 6.59 7.06 0.90
CA ALA A 205 5.49 6.61 1.75
C ALA A 205 5.84 6.69 3.25
N VAL A 206 7.06 6.32 3.65
CA VAL A 206 7.54 6.50 5.03
C VAL A 206 7.56 7.98 5.40
N ALA A 207 8.13 8.82 4.54
CA ALA A 207 8.23 10.26 4.78
C ALA A 207 6.83 10.89 4.95
N SER A 208 5.84 10.50 4.13
CA SER A 208 4.47 11.01 4.24
C SER A 208 3.81 10.64 5.56
N ILE A 209 4.00 9.40 6.04
CA ILE A 209 3.47 8.92 7.33
C ILE A 209 4.08 9.73 8.49
N ILE A 210 5.39 9.91 8.48
CA ILE A 210 6.11 10.65 9.52
C ILE A 210 5.71 12.13 9.52
N LEU A 211 5.67 12.73 8.35
CA LEU A 211 5.27 14.13 8.19
C LEU A 211 3.85 14.39 8.71
N THR A 212 2.92 13.44 8.48
CA THR A 212 1.56 13.49 9.04
C THR A 212 1.57 13.55 10.56
N LEU A 213 2.41 12.74 11.20
CA LEU A 213 2.57 12.71 12.65
C LEU A 213 3.18 14.00 13.19
N GLU A 214 4.30 14.45 12.59
CA GLU A 214 5.03 15.65 13.01
C GLU A 214 4.22 16.94 12.84
N ARG A 215 3.46 17.04 11.75
CA ARG A 215 2.58 18.17 11.44
C ARG A 215 1.24 18.12 12.18
N LYS A 216 1.00 17.05 12.96
CA LYS A 216 -0.26 16.85 13.69
C LYS A 216 -1.48 17.01 12.77
N LEU A 217 -1.44 16.40 11.60
CA LEU A 217 -2.53 16.53 10.64
C LEU A 217 -3.82 15.93 11.18
N ARG A 218 -4.92 16.61 10.92
CA ARG A 218 -6.27 16.16 11.28
C ARG A 218 -7.15 16.15 10.04
N GLY A 219 -7.66 14.99 9.66
CA GLY A 219 -8.49 14.82 8.48
C GLY A 219 -8.22 13.55 7.70
N VAL A 220 -8.84 13.43 6.55
CA VAL A 220 -8.56 12.39 5.55
C VAL A 220 -7.68 13.01 4.47
N PHE A 221 -6.61 12.32 4.07
CA PHE A 221 -5.68 12.81 3.08
C PHE A 221 -5.31 11.70 2.10
N ASN A 222 -5.38 12.02 0.83
CA ASN A 222 -4.76 11.23 -0.22
C ASN A 222 -3.26 11.51 -0.28
N VAL A 223 -2.46 10.46 -0.49
CA VAL A 223 -1.03 10.59 -0.75
C VAL A 223 -0.73 9.90 -2.07
N ALA A 224 -0.57 10.70 -3.10
CA ALA A 224 -0.38 10.26 -4.48
C ALA A 224 1.09 9.94 -4.79
N GLY A 225 1.35 9.30 -5.92
CA GLY A 225 2.68 9.19 -6.51
C GLY A 225 3.05 10.44 -7.34
N PRO A 226 4.30 10.55 -7.80
CA PRO A 226 4.76 11.71 -8.58
C PRO A 226 3.97 11.86 -9.87
N GLN A 227 3.88 10.82 -10.68
CA GLN A 227 3.05 10.76 -11.87
C GLN A 227 2.39 9.37 -12.00
N ALA A 228 1.28 9.31 -12.73
CA ALA A 228 0.66 8.06 -13.10
C ALA A 228 1.18 7.61 -14.48
N LEU A 229 1.54 6.33 -14.61
CA LEU A 229 2.01 5.74 -15.86
C LEU A 229 0.99 4.74 -16.42
N PRO A 230 0.84 4.63 -17.76
CA PRO A 230 0.08 3.57 -18.37
C PRO A 230 0.63 2.18 -17.98
N LEU A 231 -0.23 1.20 -17.86
CA LEU A 231 0.18 -0.18 -17.55
C LEU A 231 1.17 -0.72 -18.59
N SER A 232 0.98 -0.41 -19.87
CA SER A 232 1.91 -0.78 -20.95
C SER A 232 3.33 -0.24 -20.70
N GLU A 233 3.44 0.98 -20.19
CA GLU A 233 4.73 1.61 -19.87
C GLU A 233 5.39 0.94 -18.67
N LEU A 234 4.64 0.64 -17.60
CA LEU A 234 5.15 -0.13 -16.47
C LEU A 234 5.73 -1.47 -16.92
N ILE A 235 5.00 -2.18 -17.78
CA ILE A 235 5.42 -3.48 -18.31
C ILE A 235 6.70 -3.32 -19.14
N ARG A 236 6.75 -2.30 -20.00
CA ARG A 236 7.90 -2.02 -20.86
C ARG A 236 9.16 -1.72 -20.02
N VAL A 237 9.06 -0.79 -19.09
CA VAL A 237 10.20 -0.37 -18.24
C VAL A 237 10.67 -1.52 -17.35
N THR A 238 9.74 -2.31 -16.81
CA THR A 238 10.11 -3.45 -15.95
C THR A 238 10.58 -4.69 -16.73
N GLY A 239 10.65 -4.64 -18.07
CA GLY A 239 11.14 -5.75 -18.90
C GLY A 239 10.26 -7.00 -18.87
N ARG A 240 9.01 -6.87 -18.43
CA ARG A 240 8.04 -7.99 -18.39
C ARG A 240 7.36 -8.13 -19.75
N THR A 241 6.74 -9.30 -19.97
CA THR A 241 6.02 -9.56 -21.21
C THR A 241 4.53 -9.25 -21.04
N PRO A 242 3.95 -8.31 -21.83
CA PRO A 242 2.51 -8.05 -21.77
C PRO A 242 1.76 -9.25 -22.35
N THR A 243 0.75 -9.73 -21.62
CA THR A 243 -0.16 -10.77 -22.12
C THR A 243 -1.54 -10.17 -22.27
N ARG A 244 -1.91 -9.83 -23.50
CA ARG A 244 -3.21 -9.27 -23.85
C ARG A 244 -4.28 -10.34 -23.82
N ILE A 245 -5.29 -10.17 -22.97
CA ILE A 245 -6.35 -11.14 -22.74
C ILE A 245 -7.68 -10.53 -23.18
N ALA A 246 -8.41 -11.24 -24.05
CA ALA A 246 -9.78 -10.85 -24.36
C ALA A 246 -10.65 -10.94 -23.10
N ARG A 247 -11.56 -9.98 -22.94
CA ARG A 247 -12.42 -9.87 -21.72
C ARG A 247 -13.12 -11.18 -21.36
N VAL A 248 -13.58 -11.94 -22.35
CA VAL A 248 -14.32 -13.20 -22.14
C VAL A 248 -13.41 -14.35 -21.69
N LEU A 249 -12.10 -14.28 -21.93
CA LEU A 249 -11.14 -15.36 -21.66
C LEU A 249 -10.39 -15.19 -20.33
N HIS A 250 -10.50 -14.03 -19.65
CA HIS A 250 -9.72 -13.79 -18.44
C HIS A 250 -9.95 -14.82 -17.33
N PRO A 251 -11.17 -15.37 -17.08
CA PRO A 251 -11.37 -16.36 -16.02
C PRO A 251 -10.62 -17.69 -16.29
N LEU A 252 -10.37 -17.99 -17.57
CA LEU A 252 -9.68 -19.22 -17.98
C LEU A 252 -8.16 -19.10 -17.95
N LEU A 253 -7.63 -17.90 -18.16
CA LEU A 253 -6.19 -17.68 -18.37
C LEU A 253 -5.47 -17.20 -17.10
N LEU A 254 -6.13 -16.42 -16.25
CA LEU A 254 -5.52 -15.92 -15.02
C LEU A 254 -5.17 -17.07 -14.05
N GLY A 255 -3.98 -17.01 -13.48
CA GLY A 255 -3.40 -18.05 -12.62
C GLY A 255 -2.80 -19.24 -13.40
N ARG A 256 -2.70 -19.13 -14.74
CA ARG A 256 -2.09 -20.15 -15.62
C ARG A 256 -1.03 -19.52 -16.51
N PHE A 257 -0.18 -20.32 -17.10
CA PHE A 257 0.84 -19.89 -18.09
C PHE A 257 1.76 -18.75 -17.60
N GLY A 258 2.08 -18.71 -16.31
CA GLY A 258 2.91 -17.65 -15.69
C GLY A 258 2.18 -16.33 -15.46
N LEU A 259 0.86 -16.29 -15.59
CA LEU A 259 0.03 -15.13 -15.25
C LEU A 259 -0.36 -15.17 -13.77
N PRO A 260 -0.42 -14.00 -13.09
CA PRO A 260 -0.87 -13.92 -11.71
C PRO A 260 -2.32 -14.38 -11.58
N ARG A 261 -2.64 -15.00 -10.44
CA ARG A 261 -4.03 -15.31 -10.09
C ARG A 261 -4.69 -14.04 -9.56
N LEU A 262 -5.63 -13.51 -10.32
CA LEU A 262 -6.41 -12.34 -9.92
C LEU A 262 -7.84 -12.74 -9.55
N GLN A 263 -8.40 -12.09 -8.54
CA GLN A 263 -9.81 -12.21 -8.20
C GLN A 263 -10.67 -11.37 -9.16
N SER A 264 -11.95 -11.66 -9.23
CA SER A 264 -12.87 -10.99 -10.17
C SER A 264 -12.84 -9.47 -10.06
N GLY A 265 -12.86 -8.93 -8.84
CA GLY A 265 -12.77 -7.50 -8.59
C GLY A 265 -11.43 -6.88 -9.00
N ALA A 266 -10.33 -7.62 -8.91
CA ALA A 266 -9.02 -7.13 -9.34
C ALA A 266 -8.92 -6.89 -10.86
N VAL A 267 -9.77 -7.54 -11.66
CA VAL A 267 -9.82 -7.32 -13.11
C VAL A 267 -10.26 -5.90 -13.45
N ALA A 268 -11.12 -5.30 -12.63
CA ALA A 268 -11.50 -3.90 -12.80
C ALA A 268 -10.29 -2.95 -12.69
N HIS A 269 -9.34 -3.24 -11.81
CA HIS A 269 -8.12 -2.44 -11.60
C HIS A 269 -7.11 -2.51 -12.75
N ILE A 270 -7.19 -3.53 -13.60
CA ILE A 270 -6.38 -3.61 -14.84
C ILE A 270 -7.16 -3.15 -16.08
N LYS A 271 -8.35 -2.56 -15.88
CA LYS A 271 -9.17 -1.95 -16.92
C LYS A 271 -9.32 -0.44 -16.72
N TYR A 272 -9.61 -0.01 -15.49
CA TYR A 272 -9.95 1.36 -15.17
C TYR A 272 -8.95 1.92 -14.16
N PRO A 273 -8.52 3.18 -14.35
CA PRO A 273 -7.56 3.80 -13.46
C PRO A 273 -8.15 4.13 -12.09
N ILE A 274 -7.31 4.10 -11.05
CA ILE A 274 -7.57 4.78 -9.78
C ILE A 274 -6.41 5.76 -9.58
N VAL A 275 -6.59 6.98 -10.02
CA VAL A 275 -5.63 8.08 -9.84
C VAL A 275 -6.22 9.04 -8.82
N ILE A 276 -5.44 9.40 -7.82
CA ILE A 276 -5.87 10.28 -6.73
C ILE A 276 -5.10 11.61 -6.75
N SER A 277 -5.72 12.65 -6.25
CA SER A 277 -5.10 13.95 -6.03
C SER A 277 -4.61 14.04 -4.58
N ASP A 278 -3.37 14.44 -4.36
CA ASP A 278 -2.78 14.70 -3.05
C ASP A 278 -2.65 16.22 -2.75
N LYS A 279 -3.44 17.01 -3.44
CA LYS A 279 -3.40 18.48 -3.32
C LYS A 279 -3.59 18.94 -1.87
N ALA A 280 -4.56 18.37 -1.16
CA ALA A 280 -4.81 18.70 0.24
C ALA A 280 -3.61 18.33 1.13
N PHE A 281 -3.01 17.16 0.94
CA PHE A 281 -1.84 16.72 1.69
C PHE A 281 -0.63 17.64 1.44
N ARG A 282 -0.32 17.95 0.17
CA ARG A 282 0.78 18.86 -0.19
C ARG A 282 0.59 20.26 0.36
N GLN A 283 -0.62 20.78 0.31
CA GLN A 283 -0.93 22.11 0.87
C GLN A 283 -0.75 22.14 2.39
N ALA A 284 -1.15 21.07 3.09
CA ALA A 284 -1.04 21.00 4.55
C ALA A 284 0.39 20.74 5.04
N THR A 285 1.24 20.11 4.23
CA THR A 285 2.54 19.61 4.69
C THR A 285 3.75 20.21 3.99
N GLY A 286 3.59 20.70 2.76
CA GLY A 286 4.70 21.01 1.86
C GLY A 286 5.40 19.76 1.28
N PHE A 287 4.75 18.58 1.34
CA PHE A 287 5.33 17.33 0.86
C PHE A 287 5.73 17.40 -0.61
N SER A 288 6.91 16.90 -0.92
CA SER A 288 7.40 16.65 -2.27
C SER A 288 8.06 15.28 -2.30
N HIS A 289 7.93 14.58 -3.42
CA HIS A 289 8.58 13.29 -3.62
C HIS A 289 10.10 13.48 -3.74
N GLN A 290 10.85 12.55 -3.15
CA GLN A 290 12.29 12.42 -3.31
C GLN A 290 12.65 11.54 -4.51
N TYR A 291 11.72 10.67 -4.93
CA TYR A 291 11.90 9.73 -6.04
C TYR A 291 10.81 9.95 -7.08
N GLY A 292 11.22 10.10 -8.33
CA GLY A 292 10.33 10.06 -9.47
C GLY A 292 9.79 8.65 -9.75
N GLU A 293 8.87 8.54 -10.69
CA GLU A 293 8.27 7.26 -11.08
C GLU A 293 9.30 6.29 -11.66
N TYR A 294 10.23 6.76 -12.50
CA TYR A 294 11.26 5.92 -13.11
C TYR A 294 12.34 5.50 -12.10
N GLU A 295 12.79 6.40 -11.23
CA GLU A 295 13.71 6.07 -10.13
C GLU A 295 13.12 5.02 -9.20
N THR A 296 11.80 5.09 -8.97
CA THR A 296 11.08 4.10 -8.18
C THR A 296 11.06 2.73 -8.88
N LEU A 297 10.86 2.71 -10.21
CA LEU A 297 10.93 1.48 -11.01
C LEU A 297 12.35 0.91 -11.04
N ASP A 298 13.37 1.74 -11.16
CA ASP A 298 14.77 1.30 -11.12
C ASP A 298 15.12 0.67 -9.78
N ALA A 299 14.68 1.26 -8.67
CA ALA A 299 14.86 0.69 -7.33
C ALA A 299 14.15 -0.67 -7.17
N PHE A 300 12.98 -0.82 -7.76
CA PHE A 300 12.27 -2.10 -7.82
C PHE A 300 13.02 -3.13 -8.66
N LEU A 301 13.51 -2.74 -9.86
CA LEU A 301 14.22 -3.62 -10.77
C LEU A 301 15.56 -4.09 -10.21
N ALA A 302 16.27 -3.25 -9.49
CA ALA A 302 17.52 -3.62 -8.83
C ALA A 302 17.33 -4.81 -7.86
N ALA A 303 16.16 -4.91 -7.22
CA ALA A 303 15.81 -6.00 -6.30
C ALA A 303 15.05 -7.16 -6.97
N SER A 304 14.40 -6.92 -8.13
CA SER A 304 13.63 -7.91 -8.89
C SER A 304 13.92 -7.75 -10.40
N PRO A 305 15.12 -8.17 -10.85
CA PRO A 305 15.46 -8.05 -12.27
C PRO A 305 14.47 -8.84 -13.14
N PRO A 306 14.28 -8.42 -14.40
CA PRO A 306 13.42 -9.14 -15.32
C PRO A 306 13.96 -10.57 -15.52
N PRO A 307 13.08 -11.57 -15.65
CA PRO A 307 13.52 -12.94 -15.93
C PRO A 307 14.30 -12.97 -17.25
N VAL A 308 15.47 -13.59 -17.21
CA VAL A 308 16.32 -13.78 -18.41
C VAL A 308 15.49 -14.52 -19.46
N ARG A 309 15.32 -13.95 -20.64
CA ARG A 309 14.71 -14.66 -21.77
C ARG A 309 15.64 -15.80 -22.18
N SER A 310 15.33 -17.02 -21.81
CA SER A 310 15.96 -18.20 -22.39
C SER A 310 15.54 -18.27 -23.86
N GLY A 311 16.44 -17.87 -24.78
CA GLY A 311 16.19 -18.01 -26.22
C GLY A 311 16.57 -16.84 -27.12
N ALA A 312 17.53 -16.00 -26.72
CA ALA A 312 18.25 -15.23 -27.72
C ALA A 312 19.57 -15.97 -28.02
N HIS A 313 19.54 -16.94 -28.96
CA HIS A 313 20.72 -17.25 -29.72
C HIS A 313 21.08 -15.96 -30.46
N GLU A 314 22.10 -15.25 -30.01
CA GLU A 314 22.85 -14.35 -30.88
C GLU A 314 23.47 -15.23 -31.95
N GLU A 315 22.86 -15.27 -33.16
CA GLU A 315 23.58 -15.69 -34.34
C GLU A 315 24.75 -14.70 -34.51
N PRO A 316 25.98 -15.17 -34.57
CA PRO A 316 27.10 -14.29 -34.83
C PRO A 316 26.90 -13.66 -36.21
N ILE A 317 26.86 -12.34 -36.26
CA ILE A 317 26.88 -11.58 -37.50
C ILE A 317 28.13 -11.99 -38.26
N ALA A 318 27.95 -12.78 -39.33
CA ALA A 318 29.02 -13.15 -40.23
C ALA A 318 29.63 -11.88 -40.83
N SER A 319 30.91 -11.67 -40.57
CA SER A 319 31.70 -10.61 -41.21
C SER A 319 31.68 -10.78 -42.71
N PRO A 320 31.41 -9.73 -43.49
CA PRO A 320 31.51 -9.87 -44.98
C PRO A 320 32.97 -10.11 -45.38
N ALA A 321 33.15 -11.14 -46.19
CA ALA A 321 34.44 -11.47 -46.78
C ALA A 321 34.96 -10.30 -47.63
N PRO A 322 36.28 -10.09 -47.68
CA PRO A 322 36.87 -9.05 -48.53
C PRO A 322 36.66 -9.43 -50.03
N ARG A 323 36.24 -8.44 -50.80
CA ARG A 323 36.17 -8.56 -52.26
C ARG A 323 37.53 -8.30 -52.80
N ASP A 324 38.06 -9.28 -53.54
CA ASP A 324 39.22 -9.10 -54.45
C ASP A 324 38.86 -8.25 -55.66
#